data_ebb89936791c4390d0e0eb86d778f976
#
_entry.id   ebb89936791c4390d0e0eb86d778f976
#
_cell.length_a   1.000
_cell.length_b   1.000
_cell.length_c   1.000
_cell.angle_alpha   90.00
_cell.angle_beta   90.00
_cell.angle_gamma   90.00
#
_symmetry.space_group_name_H-M   'P 1'
#
loop_
_entity.id
_entity.type
_entity.pdbx_description
1 polymer ?
#
loop_
_entity_poly.entity_id
_entity_poly.type
_entity_poly.pdbx_seq_one_letter_code
_entity_poly.pdbx_strand_id
1 'polypeptide(L)'
;MGTMTIDGRKVEFTDEKNVLTVIRNAGINIPTLCYHSEVSTFGACRLCTVEDDRGKTFASCSEQPRDGMVIYTNSGRIKKYRKLIVELLLAAHCRDCTTCVKSGECILQELAHRLGVRDIRFENTREQHEIDDSSPSIIRDPNKCILCGNCV
;
A
#
# COMPACT_ATOMS: atom_id res chain seq x y z
N MET A 1 8.99 15.07 -20.15
CA MET A 1 9.99 15.62 -19.24
C MET A 1 9.35 16.79 -18.50
N GLY A 2 9.44 16.82 -17.20
CA GLY A 2 8.86 17.87 -16.35
C GLY A 2 9.51 17.90 -14.98
N THR A 3 9.07 18.83 -14.13
CA THR A 3 9.59 19.00 -12.78
C THR A 3 8.40 19.02 -11.81
N MET A 4 8.52 18.30 -10.71
CA MET A 4 7.55 18.33 -9.63
C MET A 4 8.24 18.59 -8.28
N THR A 5 7.47 19.00 -7.29
CA THR A 5 7.98 19.22 -5.93
C THR A 5 7.45 18.13 -5.00
N ILE A 6 8.34 17.39 -4.35
CA ILE A 6 8.04 16.32 -3.41
C ILE A 6 8.60 16.69 -2.04
N ASP A 7 7.74 16.87 -1.05
CA ASP A 7 8.12 17.28 0.32
C ASP A 7 9.07 18.51 0.33
N GLY A 8 8.82 19.48 -0.56
CA GLY A 8 9.61 20.71 -0.70
C GLY A 8 10.87 20.58 -1.55
N ARG A 9 11.19 19.40 -2.09
CA ARG A 9 12.35 19.18 -2.98
C ARG A 9 11.91 19.14 -4.43
N LYS A 10 12.59 19.85 -5.32
CA LYS A 10 12.37 19.74 -6.76
C LYS A 10 12.94 18.43 -7.28
N VAL A 11 12.15 17.70 -8.05
CA VAL A 11 12.50 16.42 -8.66
C VAL A 11 12.11 16.47 -10.13
N GLU A 12 13.03 16.12 -11.01
CA GLU A 12 12.80 15.98 -12.43
C GLU A 12 12.24 14.59 -12.74
N PHE A 13 11.39 14.51 -13.76
CA PHE A 13 10.89 13.26 -14.28
C PHE A 13 10.82 13.31 -15.82
N THR A 14 10.84 12.16 -16.45
CA THR A 14 10.84 12.04 -17.92
C THR A 14 9.58 11.33 -18.43
N ASP A 15 9.52 10.04 -18.25
CA ASP A 15 8.49 9.15 -18.79
C ASP A 15 7.97 8.13 -17.75
N GLU A 16 8.19 8.43 -16.47
CA GLU A 16 7.73 7.56 -15.40
C GLU A 16 6.21 7.33 -15.48
N LYS A 17 5.81 6.06 -15.41
CA LYS A 17 4.41 5.61 -15.57
C LYS A 17 3.44 6.23 -14.55
N ASN A 18 3.95 6.56 -13.36
CA ASN A 18 3.14 7.11 -12.28
C ASN A 18 3.97 7.90 -11.27
N VAL A 19 3.27 8.69 -10.45
CA VAL A 19 3.87 9.53 -9.39
C VAL A 19 4.65 8.69 -8.37
N LEU A 20 4.23 7.46 -8.08
CA LEU A 20 4.93 6.58 -7.14
C LEU A 20 6.34 6.25 -7.61
N THR A 21 6.52 6.03 -8.91
CA THR A 21 7.84 5.76 -9.48
C THR A 21 8.77 6.97 -9.33
N VAL A 22 8.28 8.17 -9.62
CA VAL A 22 9.05 9.41 -9.41
C VAL A 22 9.47 9.58 -7.95
N ILE A 23 8.54 9.33 -7.01
CA ILE A 23 8.82 9.40 -5.57
C ILE A 23 9.92 8.41 -5.17
N ARG A 24 9.85 7.17 -5.67
CA ARG A 24 10.86 6.13 -5.38
C ARG A 24 12.21 6.44 -5.99
N ASN A 25 12.25 6.96 -7.21
CA ASN A 25 13.47 7.43 -7.87
C ASN A 25 14.13 8.58 -7.10
N ALA A 26 13.35 9.41 -6.42
CA ALA A 26 13.84 10.45 -5.52
C ALA A 26 14.34 9.92 -4.15
N GLY A 27 14.39 8.60 -3.95
CA GLY A 27 14.86 7.96 -2.72
C GLY A 27 13.84 7.97 -1.57
N ILE A 28 12.58 8.31 -1.84
CA ILE A 28 11.52 8.35 -0.81
C ILE A 28 10.78 7.01 -0.80
N ASN A 29 10.83 6.33 0.33
CA ASN A 29 10.16 5.03 0.49
C ASN A 29 8.70 5.21 0.94
N ILE A 30 7.77 5.00 0.01
CA ILE A 30 6.33 4.93 0.29
C ILE A 30 5.87 3.47 0.32
N PRO A 31 5.12 3.04 1.37
CA PRO A 31 4.63 1.68 1.47
C PRO A 31 3.57 1.38 0.41
N THR A 32 3.61 0.16 -0.12
CA THR A 32 2.60 -0.41 -1.01
C THR A 32 2.38 -1.88 -0.68
N LEU A 33 1.18 -2.40 -0.92
CA LEU A 33 0.87 -3.82 -0.85
C LEU A 33 0.37 -4.37 -2.20
N CYS A 34 -0.35 -3.57 -2.97
CA CYS A 34 -0.97 -4.00 -4.23
C CYS A 34 -0.20 -3.57 -5.49
N TYR A 35 0.80 -2.71 -5.38
CA TYR A 35 1.55 -2.23 -6.54
C TYR A 35 2.77 -3.11 -6.81
N HIS A 36 2.86 -3.58 -8.05
CA HIS A 36 4.03 -4.23 -8.61
C HIS A 36 4.31 -3.66 -10.01
N SER A 37 5.59 -3.44 -10.37
CA SER A 37 5.97 -2.80 -11.65
C SER A 37 5.58 -3.61 -12.88
N GLU A 38 5.55 -4.94 -12.74
CA GLU A 38 5.36 -5.89 -13.86
C GLU A 38 3.91 -6.33 -14.07
N VAL A 39 3.01 -5.92 -13.18
CA VAL A 39 1.58 -6.24 -13.31
C VAL A 39 0.74 -4.97 -13.37
N SER A 40 -0.53 -5.10 -13.72
CA SER A 40 -1.44 -3.97 -13.81
C SER A 40 -1.60 -3.26 -12.45
N THR A 41 -1.71 -1.94 -12.49
CA THR A 41 -1.93 -1.13 -11.30
C THR A 41 -3.37 -1.29 -10.80
N PHE A 42 -3.54 -1.97 -9.69
CA PHE A 42 -4.86 -2.25 -9.13
C PHE A 42 -5.37 -1.12 -8.20
N GLY A 43 -4.48 -0.44 -7.48
CA GLY A 43 -4.82 0.73 -6.65
C GLY A 43 -5.67 0.43 -5.41
N ALA A 44 -5.80 -0.84 -5.00
CA ALA A 44 -6.71 -1.27 -3.94
C ALA A 44 -6.25 -0.87 -2.53
N CYS A 45 -4.97 -1.05 -2.21
CA CYS A 45 -4.50 -0.94 -0.81
C CYS A 45 -4.42 0.51 -0.30
N ARG A 46 -4.36 1.51 -1.16
CA ARG A 46 -4.29 2.94 -0.83
C ARG A 46 -3.12 3.38 0.07
N LEU A 47 -2.16 2.52 0.36
CA LEU A 47 -1.00 2.86 1.20
C LEU A 47 -0.07 3.89 0.55
N CYS A 48 -0.04 3.93 -0.79
CA CYS A 48 0.73 4.90 -1.55
C CYS A 48 0.09 6.29 -1.63
N THR A 49 -0.98 6.54 -0.86
CA THR A 49 -1.66 7.85 -0.85
C THR A 49 -0.69 8.97 -0.47
N VAL A 50 -0.78 10.06 -1.23
CA VAL A 50 -0.07 11.33 -1.04
C VAL A 50 -1.09 12.47 -1.02
N GLU A 51 -0.67 13.65 -0.61
CA GLU A 51 -1.50 14.86 -0.52
C GLU A 51 -0.92 15.94 -1.44
N ASP A 52 -1.76 16.65 -2.20
CA ASP A 52 -1.33 17.81 -2.98
C ASP A 52 -1.31 19.10 -2.14
N ASP A 53 -0.89 20.20 -2.75
CA ASP A 53 -0.81 21.53 -2.14
C ASP A 53 -2.20 22.11 -1.75
N ARG A 54 -3.28 21.53 -2.29
CA ARG A 54 -4.68 21.91 -1.99
C ARG A 54 -5.32 21.01 -0.92
N GLY A 55 -4.56 20.07 -0.37
CA GLY A 55 -5.05 19.11 0.62
C GLY A 55 -5.87 17.95 0.04
N LYS A 56 -5.91 17.78 -1.30
CA LYS A 56 -6.53 16.63 -1.94
C LYS A 56 -5.59 15.43 -1.84
N THR A 57 -6.13 14.27 -1.49
CA THR A 57 -5.38 13.02 -1.38
C THR A 57 -5.67 12.10 -2.56
N PHE A 58 -4.65 11.43 -3.07
CA PHE A 58 -4.76 10.48 -4.17
C PHE A 58 -3.72 9.35 -4.06
N ALA A 59 -3.98 8.24 -4.75
CA ALA A 59 -3.05 7.11 -4.80
C ALA A 59 -1.96 7.39 -5.84
N SER A 60 -0.71 7.53 -5.41
CA SER A 60 0.42 7.86 -6.29
C SER A 60 0.73 6.78 -7.34
N CYS A 61 0.34 5.53 -7.10
CA CYS A 61 0.55 4.43 -8.06
C CYS A 61 -0.36 4.51 -9.30
N SER A 62 -1.49 5.22 -9.21
CA SER A 62 -2.48 5.33 -10.30
C SER A 62 -2.56 6.71 -10.95
N GLU A 63 -1.79 7.68 -10.46
CA GLU A 63 -1.77 9.03 -11.00
C GLU A 63 -0.51 9.26 -11.83
N GLN A 64 -0.65 9.93 -12.98
CA GLN A 64 0.49 10.30 -13.82
C GLN A 64 1.17 11.57 -13.29
N PRO A 65 2.52 11.66 -13.36
CA PRO A 65 3.23 12.86 -12.99
C PRO A 65 2.91 14.00 -13.97
N ARG A 66 2.77 15.22 -13.44
CA ARG A 66 2.52 16.44 -14.23
C ARG A 66 3.50 17.51 -13.83
N ASP A 67 3.90 18.33 -14.81
CA ASP A 67 4.79 19.45 -14.58
C ASP A 67 4.18 20.44 -13.58
N GLY A 68 4.99 20.94 -12.66
CA GLY A 68 4.56 21.85 -11.60
C GLY A 68 3.77 21.20 -10.46
N MET A 69 3.56 19.87 -10.46
CA MET A 69 2.84 19.17 -9.38
C MET A 69 3.59 19.33 -8.05
N VAL A 70 2.87 19.65 -6.98
CA VAL A 70 3.39 19.72 -5.60
C VAL A 70 2.71 18.68 -4.76
N ILE A 71 3.48 17.81 -4.11
CA ILE A 71 2.95 16.72 -3.28
C ILE A 71 3.70 16.57 -1.96
N TYR A 72 2.96 16.08 -0.97
CA TYR A 72 3.46 15.75 0.36
C TYR A 72 3.26 14.26 0.62
N THR A 73 4.35 13.56 0.93
CA THR A 73 4.34 12.10 1.12
C THR A 73 4.15 11.69 2.56
N ASN A 74 4.39 12.59 3.51
CA ASN A 74 4.52 12.25 4.93
C ASN A 74 3.88 13.28 5.88
N SER A 75 2.79 13.95 5.45
CA SER A 75 2.01 14.84 6.30
C SER A 75 1.38 14.08 7.47
N GLY A 76 1.02 14.80 8.55
CA GLY A 76 0.33 14.21 9.71
C GLY A 76 -0.98 13.50 9.33
N ARG A 77 -1.68 14.01 8.30
CA ARG A 77 -2.89 13.43 7.73
C ARG A 77 -2.59 12.11 7.02
N ILE A 78 -1.56 12.07 6.17
CA ILE A 78 -1.15 10.86 5.44
C ILE A 78 -0.69 9.76 6.41
N LYS A 79 0.05 10.10 7.47
CA LYS A 79 0.43 9.12 8.52
C LYS A 79 -0.79 8.49 9.17
N LYS A 80 -1.78 9.31 9.54
CA LYS A 80 -3.05 8.83 10.12
C LYS A 80 -3.80 7.90 9.16
N TYR A 81 -3.87 8.25 7.86
CA TYR A 81 -4.52 7.42 6.85
C TYR A 81 -3.83 6.07 6.68
N ARG A 82 -2.52 6.04 6.55
CA ARG A 82 -1.77 4.78 6.44
C ARG A 82 -1.96 3.90 7.66
N LYS A 83 -1.92 4.47 8.86
CA LYS A 83 -2.20 3.72 10.10
C LYS A 83 -3.61 3.11 10.07
N LEU A 84 -4.61 3.91 9.72
CA LEU A 84 -6.01 3.47 9.63
C LEU A 84 -6.20 2.36 8.58
N ILE A 85 -5.57 2.49 7.42
CA ILE A 85 -5.63 1.47 6.36
C ILE A 85 -5.04 0.14 6.85
N VAL A 86 -3.88 0.17 7.49
CA VAL A 86 -3.27 -1.06 8.02
C VAL A 86 -4.11 -1.66 9.14
N GLU A 87 -4.71 -0.85 10.00
CA GLU A 87 -5.64 -1.30 11.04
C GLU A 87 -6.88 -2.00 10.43
N LEU A 88 -7.47 -1.43 9.38
CA LEU A 88 -8.60 -2.03 8.66
C LEU A 88 -8.22 -3.36 7.97
N LEU A 89 -7.04 -3.41 7.34
CA LEU A 89 -6.54 -4.65 6.75
C LEU A 89 -6.36 -5.74 7.81
N LEU A 90 -5.83 -5.38 8.98
CA LEU A 90 -5.67 -6.32 10.10
C LEU A 90 -7.01 -6.73 10.72
N ALA A 91 -8.02 -5.86 10.73
CA ALA A 91 -9.36 -6.20 11.19
C ALA A 91 -10.00 -7.30 10.31
N ALA A 92 -9.75 -7.24 9.00
CA ALA A 92 -10.24 -8.23 8.05
C ALA A 92 -9.31 -9.44 7.85
N HIS A 93 -8.15 -9.49 8.52
CA HIS A 93 -7.16 -10.56 8.35
C HIS A 93 -7.23 -11.61 9.46
N CYS A 94 -6.78 -12.85 9.20
CA CYS A 94 -6.82 -13.94 10.18
C CYS A 94 -5.96 -13.71 11.44
N ARG A 95 -4.90 -12.94 11.33
CA ARG A 95 -3.96 -12.60 12.43
C ARG A 95 -3.28 -13.77 13.13
N ASP A 96 -3.32 -14.97 12.54
CA ASP A 96 -2.61 -16.15 13.07
C ASP A 96 -1.11 -16.10 12.72
N CYS A 97 -0.46 -15.01 13.12
CA CYS A 97 0.91 -14.71 12.71
C CYS A 97 1.92 -15.75 13.17
N THR A 98 1.70 -16.36 14.32
CA THR A 98 2.62 -17.36 14.90
C THR A 98 2.70 -18.66 14.11
N THR A 99 1.61 -19.03 13.42
CA THR A 99 1.53 -20.24 12.59
C THR A 99 1.60 -19.94 11.09
N CYS A 100 1.70 -18.65 10.73
CA CYS A 100 1.70 -18.23 9.33
C CYS A 100 3.05 -18.49 8.67
N VAL A 101 3.04 -19.05 7.47
CA VAL A 101 4.26 -19.30 6.66
C VAL A 101 5.01 -18.02 6.28
N LYS A 102 4.35 -16.85 6.36
CA LYS A 102 4.94 -15.52 6.13
C LYS A 102 5.39 -14.81 7.41
N SER A 103 5.32 -15.47 8.57
CA SER A 103 5.77 -14.86 9.83
C SER A 103 7.25 -14.44 9.75
N GLY A 104 7.54 -13.21 10.14
CA GLY A 104 8.90 -12.62 10.04
C GLY A 104 9.24 -11.99 8.68
N GLU A 105 8.58 -12.37 7.60
CA GLU A 105 8.76 -11.80 6.24
C GLU A 105 7.48 -11.12 5.70
N CYS A 106 6.52 -10.86 6.56
CA CYS A 106 5.23 -10.32 6.17
C CYS A 106 5.26 -8.79 6.14
N ILE A 107 5.07 -8.21 4.95
CA ILE A 107 5.03 -6.74 4.76
C ILE A 107 3.89 -6.11 5.58
N LEU A 108 2.73 -6.78 5.71
CA LEU A 108 1.62 -6.28 6.53
C LEU A 108 2.01 -6.20 8.01
N GLN A 109 2.71 -7.20 8.53
CA GLN A 109 3.21 -7.25 9.90
C GLN A 109 4.26 -6.15 10.14
N GLU A 110 5.21 -5.98 9.22
CA GLU A 110 6.21 -4.91 9.25
C GLU A 110 5.54 -3.52 9.26
N LEU A 111 4.55 -3.30 8.38
CA LEU A 111 3.81 -2.04 8.31
C LEU A 111 3.03 -1.75 9.59
N ALA A 112 2.40 -2.76 10.19
CA ALA A 112 1.71 -2.62 11.47
C ALA A 112 2.65 -2.14 12.57
N HIS A 113 3.82 -2.76 12.67
CA HIS A 113 4.85 -2.35 13.63
C HIS A 113 5.35 -0.92 13.35
N ARG A 114 5.73 -0.61 12.12
CA ARG A 114 6.29 0.69 11.70
C ARG A 114 5.30 1.84 11.89
N LEU A 115 4.00 1.59 11.66
CA LEU A 115 2.95 2.60 11.83
C LEU A 115 2.35 2.64 13.25
N GLY A 116 2.85 1.81 14.16
CA GLY A 116 2.41 1.76 15.55
C GLY A 116 0.96 1.33 15.72
N VAL A 117 0.51 0.35 14.91
CA VAL A 117 -0.80 -0.29 15.08
C VAL A 117 -0.65 -1.35 16.17
N ARG A 118 -1.14 -1.07 17.37
CA ARG A 118 -1.10 -1.98 18.52
C ARG A 118 -2.44 -2.62 18.78
N ASP A 119 -3.49 -1.81 18.70
CA ASP A 119 -4.87 -2.23 18.93
C ASP A 119 -5.67 -2.12 17.65
N ILE A 120 -6.59 -3.03 17.43
CA ILE A 120 -7.51 -3.03 16.30
C ILE A 120 -8.88 -2.67 16.85
N ARG A 121 -9.33 -1.46 16.53
CA ARG A 121 -10.58 -0.88 17.04
C ARG A 121 -11.82 -1.39 16.29
N PHE A 122 -11.63 -1.97 15.10
CA PHE A 122 -12.70 -2.43 14.24
C PHE A 122 -13.06 -3.88 14.55
N GLU A 123 -14.36 -4.16 14.59
CA GLU A 123 -14.86 -5.52 14.72
C GLU A 123 -14.42 -6.36 13.52
N ASN A 124 -14.15 -7.63 13.77
CA ASN A 124 -13.83 -8.57 12.71
C ASN A 124 -15.14 -9.00 12.03
N THR A 125 -15.41 -8.43 10.86
CA THR A 125 -16.56 -8.81 10.01
C THR A 125 -16.19 -9.85 8.96
N ARG A 126 -15.03 -10.49 9.11
CA ARG A 126 -14.49 -11.42 8.14
C ARG A 126 -15.32 -12.69 8.08
N GLU A 127 -15.73 -13.05 6.87
CA GLU A 127 -16.23 -14.38 6.57
C GLU A 127 -15.08 -15.40 6.62
N GLN A 128 -15.35 -16.58 7.15
CA GLN A 128 -14.41 -17.70 7.08
C GLN A 128 -14.66 -18.47 5.79
N HIS A 129 -13.59 -18.73 5.07
CA HIS A 129 -13.63 -19.49 3.83
C HIS A 129 -12.87 -20.80 3.99
N GLU A 130 -13.31 -21.83 3.26
CA GLU A 130 -12.56 -23.07 3.14
C GLU A 130 -11.26 -22.85 2.36
N ILE A 131 -10.24 -23.62 2.69
CA ILE A 131 -8.98 -23.62 1.97
C ILE A 131 -9.21 -24.32 0.64
N ASP A 132 -8.82 -23.69 -0.46
CA ASP A 132 -8.89 -24.28 -1.79
C ASP A 132 -7.58 -25.04 -2.07
N ASP A 133 -7.65 -26.33 -2.02
CA ASP A 133 -6.58 -27.30 -2.33
C ASP A 133 -6.91 -28.16 -3.57
N SER A 134 -7.85 -27.70 -4.40
CA SER A 134 -8.30 -28.41 -5.60
C SER A 134 -7.19 -28.62 -6.65
N SER A 135 -6.13 -27.81 -6.59
CA SER A 135 -4.96 -27.93 -7.46
C SER A 135 -3.81 -28.67 -6.77
N PRO A 136 -3.14 -29.64 -7.44
CA PRO A 136 -1.98 -30.34 -6.86
C PRO A 136 -0.75 -29.43 -6.66
N SER A 137 -0.72 -28.25 -7.28
CA SER A 137 0.45 -27.37 -7.28
C SER A 137 0.22 -26.05 -6.51
N ILE A 138 -1.03 -25.66 -6.26
CA ILE A 138 -1.37 -24.37 -5.64
C ILE A 138 -2.42 -24.62 -4.56
N ILE A 139 -2.08 -24.26 -3.33
CA ILE A 139 -3.04 -24.18 -2.22
C ILE A 139 -3.34 -22.73 -1.95
N ARG A 140 -4.63 -22.36 -1.99
CA ARG A 140 -5.08 -21.01 -1.72
C ARG A 140 -5.85 -20.96 -0.40
N ASP A 141 -5.36 -20.14 0.54
CA ASP A 141 -6.08 -19.80 1.76
C ASP A 141 -6.68 -18.39 1.65
N PRO A 142 -7.98 -18.28 1.33
CA PRO A 142 -8.62 -16.96 1.20
C PRO A 142 -8.61 -16.17 2.51
N ASN A 143 -8.48 -16.85 3.66
CA ASN A 143 -8.44 -16.22 4.97
C ASN A 143 -7.16 -15.39 5.20
N LYS A 144 -6.11 -15.64 4.44
CA LYS A 144 -4.85 -14.89 4.47
C LYS A 144 -4.75 -13.86 3.35
N CYS A 145 -5.76 -13.77 2.51
CA CYS A 145 -5.79 -12.85 1.38
C CYS A 145 -6.06 -11.41 1.82
N ILE A 146 -5.25 -10.46 1.33
CA ILE A 146 -5.42 -9.01 1.52
C ILE A 146 -6.02 -8.32 0.29
N LEU A 147 -6.51 -9.07 -0.67
CA LEU A 147 -7.12 -8.58 -1.91
C LEU A 147 -6.22 -7.61 -2.69
N CYS A 148 -4.91 -7.84 -2.73
CA CYS A 148 -3.97 -6.95 -3.40
C CYS A 148 -3.95 -7.08 -4.94
N GLY A 149 -4.49 -8.16 -5.50
CA GLY A 149 -4.55 -8.40 -6.95
C GLY A 149 -3.24 -8.86 -7.60
N ASN A 150 -2.17 -9.11 -6.85
CA ASN A 150 -0.87 -9.46 -7.45
C ASN A 150 -0.79 -10.88 -8.01
N CYS A 151 -1.76 -11.73 -7.73
CA CYS A 151 -1.82 -13.12 -8.19
C CYS A 151 -2.87 -13.35 -9.28
N VAL A 152 -3.54 -12.31 -9.77
CA VAL A 152 -4.62 -12.37 -10.77
C VAL A 152 -4.16 -11.83 -12.10
#